data_fb2ffa01fdc71710970743f2ee1f539a
#
_entry.id   fb2ffa01fdc71710970743f2ee1f539a
#
_cell.length_a   1.000
_cell.length_b   1.000
_cell.length_c   1.000
_cell.angle_alpha   90.00
_cell.angle_beta   90.00
_cell.angle_gamma   90.00
#
_symmetry.space_group_name_H-M   'P 1'
#
loop_
_entity.id
_entity.type
_entity.pdbx_description
1 polymer ?
#
loop_
_entity_poly.entity_id
_entity_poly.type
_entity_poly.pdbx_seq_one_letter_code
_entity_poly.pdbx_strand_id
1 'polypeptide(L)'
;KISFKSAPERARRIVNQGDILLSTVRPNLQGFGYVDFIGDDYVCSTGFAVLRPKKNVVGQYLYQFLYSHQVTQYFYSCVVGSNYPAINNNDIERIPLPLPPIDEQKKISQILSTWDRAIERVQRLIEAKQRQKDSWVTQLLSGKIRFPGFTDEWEQVKLGTFLHPKFRKVVKPDGAYLRLGIRSHGKGTFTSVVDDPETIALTHLFQARKDDLIVNITFAWEGAIAIVGPDGDGALVSHRFPTYVFDISKMLPDYFKHLMVTDRFFYELDLISPGGAGRNRVMNKGDFLKITVTVPDIEEQKKIAGVLGGMDEQIALLNKYLEKLKVQKKGLMQKLLTGEIRVKVD
;
A
#
# COMPACT_ATOMS: atom_id res chain seq x y z
N LYS A 1 14.75 -18.35 -26.22
CA LYS A 1 13.86 -18.49 -27.39
C LYS A 1 13.07 -19.79 -27.24
N ILE A 2 11.76 -19.73 -27.48
CA ILE A 2 10.85 -20.90 -27.48
C ILE A 2 10.41 -21.14 -28.92
N SER A 3 10.44 -22.39 -29.37
CA SER A 3 9.96 -22.73 -30.71
C SER A 3 8.42 -22.60 -30.78
N PHE A 4 7.85 -22.36 -31.95
CA PHE A 4 6.40 -22.27 -32.10
C PHE A 4 5.68 -23.56 -31.61
N LYS A 5 6.28 -24.75 -31.80
CA LYS A 5 5.73 -26.02 -31.33
C LYS A 5 5.72 -26.17 -29.81
N SER A 6 6.69 -25.55 -29.10
CA SER A 6 6.81 -25.59 -27.63
C SER A 6 6.23 -24.37 -26.93
N ALA A 7 5.75 -23.38 -27.68
CA ALA A 7 5.09 -22.21 -27.14
C ALA A 7 3.73 -22.55 -26.52
N PRO A 8 3.35 -21.97 -25.38
CA PRO A 8 2.01 -22.14 -24.82
C PRO A 8 0.91 -21.88 -25.87
N GLU A 9 -0.18 -22.61 -25.83
CA GLU A 9 -1.27 -22.50 -26.83
C GLU A 9 -1.77 -21.06 -27.02
N ARG A 10 -1.76 -20.27 -25.98
CA ARG A 10 -2.20 -18.86 -26.01
C ARG A 10 -1.14 -17.87 -26.50
N ALA A 11 0.12 -18.25 -26.64
CA ALA A 11 1.21 -17.39 -27.13
C ALA A 11 1.24 -17.35 -28.65
N ARG A 12 0.35 -16.60 -29.29
CA ARG A 12 0.09 -16.67 -30.74
C ARG A 12 0.17 -15.35 -31.49
N ARG A 13 0.20 -14.22 -30.79
CA ARG A 13 0.17 -12.91 -31.44
C ARG A 13 1.57 -12.31 -31.49
N ILE A 14 2.12 -12.10 -32.69
CA ILE A 14 3.41 -11.47 -32.91
C ILE A 14 3.29 -9.96 -32.57
N VAL A 15 4.25 -9.45 -31.85
CA VAL A 15 4.34 -8.03 -31.47
C VAL A 15 5.61 -7.42 -32.00
N ASN A 16 5.51 -6.19 -32.48
CA ASN A 16 6.61 -5.40 -33.02
C ASN A 16 6.80 -4.13 -32.18
N GLN A 17 7.96 -3.51 -32.30
CA GLN A 17 8.20 -2.21 -31.67
C GLN A 17 7.15 -1.19 -32.13
N GLY A 18 6.60 -0.44 -31.20
CA GLY A 18 5.55 0.55 -31.42
C GLY A 18 4.11 -0.01 -31.35
N ASP A 19 3.93 -1.32 -31.23
CA ASP A 19 2.63 -1.93 -30.99
C ASP A 19 2.14 -1.62 -29.57
N ILE A 20 0.81 -1.57 -29.40
CA ILE A 20 0.18 -1.43 -28.07
C ILE A 20 -0.56 -2.73 -27.77
N LEU A 21 -0.32 -3.27 -26.59
CA LEU A 21 -1.00 -4.44 -26.06
C LEU A 21 -2.17 -3.98 -25.19
N LEU A 22 -3.39 -4.39 -25.53
CA LEU A 22 -4.60 -4.08 -24.79
C LEU A 22 -5.18 -5.37 -24.25
N SER A 23 -5.26 -5.52 -22.92
CA SER A 23 -5.91 -6.67 -22.31
C SER A 23 -7.40 -6.71 -22.66
N THR A 24 -7.84 -7.80 -23.31
CA THR A 24 -9.25 -7.99 -23.67
C THR A 24 -10.06 -8.61 -22.53
N VAL A 25 -9.38 -9.17 -21.53
CA VAL A 25 -9.99 -9.71 -20.30
C VAL A 25 -9.77 -8.71 -19.18
N ARG A 26 -10.84 -8.33 -18.48
CA ARG A 26 -10.83 -7.31 -17.41
C ARG A 26 -10.18 -6.00 -17.87
N PRO A 27 -10.61 -5.41 -19.00
CA PRO A 27 -10.01 -4.19 -19.55
C PRO A 27 -10.11 -2.99 -18.57
N ASN A 28 -11.06 -3.03 -17.63
CA ASN A 28 -11.22 -2.09 -16.53
C ASN A 28 -10.00 -2.05 -15.57
N LEU A 29 -9.18 -3.12 -15.54
CA LEU A 29 -7.92 -3.13 -14.79
C LEU A 29 -6.77 -2.46 -15.55
N GLN A 30 -7.03 -1.96 -16.77
CA GLN A 30 -6.08 -1.21 -17.60
C GLN A 30 -4.73 -1.93 -17.81
N GLY A 31 -4.78 -3.25 -18.01
CA GLY A 31 -3.60 -4.07 -18.34
C GLY A 31 -3.11 -3.77 -19.76
N PHE A 32 -2.57 -2.57 -20.01
CA PHE A 32 -2.08 -2.13 -21.30
C PHE A 32 -0.56 -2.01 -21.29
N GLY A 33 0.06 -2.27 -22.42
CA GLY A 33 1.50 -2.19 -22.59
C GLY A 33 1.88 -1.51 -23.90
N TYR A 34 2.94 -0.71 -23.90
CA TYR A 34 3.58 -0.17 -25.09
C TYR A 34 4.86 -0.96 -25.37
N VAL A 35 5.03 -1.46 -26.58
CA VAL A 35 6.22 -2.23 -26.99
C VAL A 35 7.31 -1.25 -27.40
N ASP A 36 8.26 -0.99 -26.52
CA ASP A 36 9.36 -0.05 -26.73
C ASP A 36 10.71 -0.73 -27.04
N PHE A 37 10.76 -2.07 -27.00
CA PHE A 37 11.95 -2.85 -27.28
C PHE A 37 12.04 -3.28 -28.76
N ILE A 38 13.25 -3.48 -29.24
CA ILE A 38 13.54 -3.95 -30.59
C ILE A 38 13.69 -5.48 -30.58
N GLY A 39 13.02 -6.18 -31.51
CA GLY A 39 13.16 -7.62 -31.73
C GLY A 39 11.95 -8.20 -32.46
N ASP A 40 12.22 -9.18 -33.33
CA ASP A 40 11.22 -9.78 -34.23
C ASP A 40 10.59 -11.08 -33.70
N ASP A 41 11.03 -11.54 -32.53
CA ASP A 41 10.72 -12.87 -32.00
C ASP A 41 9.77 -12.84 -30.79
N TYR A 42 9.08 -11.72 -30.54
CA TYR A 42 8.19 -11.62 -29.39
C TYR A 42 6.75 -11.95 -29.75
N VAL A 43 6.12 -12.70 -28.87
CA VAL A 43 4.70 -13.05 -28.98
C VAL A 43 3.97 -12.77 -27.67
N CYS A 44 2.73 -12.34 -27.78
CA CYS A 44 1.86 -12.17 -26.61
C CYS A 44 0.72 -13.20 -26.59
N SER A 45 0.06 -13.29 -25.45
CA SER A 45 -1.12 -14.13 -25.27
C SER A 45 -2.30 -13.63 -26.09
N THR A 46 -3.18 -14.55 -26.50
CA THR A 46 -4.47 -14.24 -27.15
C THR A 46 -5.41 -13.41 -26.27
N GLY A 47 -5.14 -13.29 -24.97
CA GLY A 47 -5.86 -12.40 -24.07
C GLY A 47 -5.54 -10.91 -24.26
N PHE A 48 -4.60 -10.57 -25.16
CA PHE A 48 -4.31 -9.19 -25.55
C PHE A 48 -4.71 -8.94 -27.00
N ALA A 49 -5.34 -7.82 -27.28
CA ALA A 49 -5.39 -7.28 -28.63
C ALA A 49 -4.05 -6.54 -28.90
N VAL A 50 -3.52 -6.70 -30.11
CA VAL A 50 -2.32 -5.98 -30.57
C VAL A 50 -2.79 -4.85 -31.46
N LEU A 51 -2.64 -3.60 -31.00
CA LEU A 51 -2.99 -2.41 -31.77
C LEU A 51 -1.73 -1.91 -32.47
N ARG A 52 -1.74 -1.90 -33.79
CA ARG A 52 -0.65 -1.39 -34.60
C ARG A 52 -0.99 -0.01 -35.17
N PRO A 53 -0.35 1.07 -34.70
CA PRO A 53 -0.65 2.41 -35.17
C PRO A 53 -0.41 2.56 -36.66
N LYS A 54 -1.35 3.24 -37.36
CA LYS A 54 -1.18 3.63 -38.77
C LYS A 54 -0.33 4.89 -38.87
N LYS A 55 0.08 5.28 -40.12
CA LYS A 55 1.00 6.42 -40.37
C LYS A 55 0.53 7.76 -39.76
N ASN A 56 -0.78 7.96 -39.59
CA ASN A 56 -1.37 9.18 -39.02
C ASN A 56 -1.61 9.12 -37.50
N VAL A 57 -1.15 8.07 -36.82
CA VAL A 57 -1.32 7.88 -35.39
C VAL A 57 0.02 7.68 -34.72
N VAL A 58 0.34 8.51 -33.73
CA VAL A 58 1.50 8.33 -32.86
C VAL A 58 1.18 7.23 -31.82
N GLY A 59 1.96 6.13 -31.80
CA GLY A 59 1.69 4.99 -30.90
C GLY A 59 1.64 5.39 -29.43
N GLN A 60 2.57 6.23 -28.98
CA GLN A 60 2.55 6.73 -27.60
C GLN A 60 1.32 7.60 -27.28
N TYR A 61 0.81 8.37 -28.25
CA TYR A 61 -0.45 9.12 -28.08
C TYR A 61 -1.63 8.16 -27.89
N LEU A 62 -1.76 7.14 -28.75
CA LEU A 62 -2.79 6.12 -28.61
C LEU A 62 -2.67 5.39 -27.27
N TYR A 63 -1.44 5.00 -26.88
CA TYR A 63 -1.20 4.36 -25.58
C TYR A 63 -1.68 5.22 -24.40
N GLN A 64 -1.36 6.51 -24.38
CA GLN A 64 -1.84 7.43 -23.35
C GLN A 64 -3.37 7.58 -23.38
N PHE A 65 -3.96 7.60 -24.58
CA PHE A 65 -5.41 7.74 -24.74
C PHE A 65 -6.16 6.54 -24.16
N LEU A 66 -5.63 5.32 -24.25
CA LEU A 66 -6.26 4.13 -23.66
C LEU A 66 -6.47 4.25 -22.13
N TYR A 67 -5.65 5.03 -21.44
CA TYR A 67 -5.84 5.31 -20.00
C TYR A 67 -6.79 6.48 -19.71
N SER A 68 -7.38 7.09 -20.73
CA SER A 68 -8.31 8.21 -20.55
C SER A 68 -9.60 7.76 -19.86
N HIS A 69 -10.25 8.71 -19.19
CA HIS A 69 -11.55 8.47 -18.58
C HIS A 69 -12.60 8.01 -19.60
N GLN A 70 -12.58 8.58 -20.80
CA GLN A 70 -13.51 8.25 -21.90
C GLN A 70 -13.40 6.77 -22.28
N VAL A 71 -12.18 6.25 -22.48
CA VAL A 71 -11.96 4.85 -22.82
C VAL A 71 -12.34 3.93 -21.65
N THR A 72 -12.04 4.34 -20.42
CA THR A 72 -12.44 3.60 -19.23
C THR A 72 -13.97 3.45 -19.16
N GLN A 73 -14.72 4.55 -19.34
CA GLN A 73 -16.19 4.51 -19.37
C GLN A 73 -16.73 3.68 -20.55
N TYR A 74 -16.10 3.82 -21.70
CA TYR A 74 -16.47 3.00 -22.87
C TYR A 74 -16.30 1.51 -22.57
N PHE A 75 -15.21 1.09 -21.97
CA PHE A 75 -15.02 -0.32 -21.60
C PHE A 75 -16.05 -0.80 -20.57
N TYR A 76 -16.41 0.01 -19.59
CA TYR A 76 -17.49 -0.34 -18.66
C TYR A 76 -18.84 -0.57 -19.37
N SER A 77 -19.12 0.14 -20.46
CA SER A 77 -20.36 -0.03 -21.22
C SER A 77 -20.34 -1.25 -22.14
N CYS A 78 -19.15 -1.72 -22.57
CA CYS A 78 -18.99 -2.84 -23.50
C CYS A 78 -18.79 -4.19 -22.81
N VAL A 79 -18.39 -4.18 -21.54
CA VAL A 79 -18.03 -5.41 -20.81
C VAL A 79 -19.22 -6.31 -20.59
N VAL A 80 -19.07 -7.59 -21.02
CA VAL A 80 -20.05 -8.66 -20.83
C VAL A 80 -19.45 -9.72 -19.91
N GLY A 81 -20.24 -10.20 -18.95
CA GLY A 81 -19.88 -11.25 -18.01
C GLY A 81 -19.55 -10.75 -16.60
N SER A 82 -19.94 -11.48 -15.56
CA SER A 82 -19.79 -11.10 -14.17
C SER A 82 -18.42 -11.44 -13.57
N ASN A 83 -17.92 -12.66 -13.83
CA ASN A 83 -16.67 -13.14 -13.20
C ASN A 83 -15.41 -12.84 -14.03
N TYR A 84 -15.52 -12.84 -15.35
CA TYR A 84 -14.44 -12.55 -16.29
C TYR A 84 -14.93 -11.59 -17.37
N PRO A 85 -15.15 -10.31 -17.01
CA PRO A 85 -15.62 -9.32 -17.95
C PRO A 85 -14.61 -9.17 -19.09
N ALA A 86 -15.09 -9.27 -20.34
CA ALA A 86 -14.24 -9.24 -21.52
C ALA A 86 -14.85 -8.34 -22.60
N ILE A 87 -13.99 -7.82 -23.47
CA ILE A 87 -14.35 -7.09 -24.70
C ILE A 87 -13.85 -7.85 -25.91
N ASN A 88 -14.51 -7.66 -27.03
CA ASN A 88 -14.14 -8.28 -28.31
C ASN A 88 -13.43 -7.27 -29.25
N ASN A 89 -12.97 -7.74 -30.39
CA ASN A 89 -12.26 -6.88 -31.36
C ASN A 89 -13.16 -5.76 -31.90
N ASN A 90 -14.44 -6.02 -32.11
CA ASN A 90 -15.37 -4.99 -32.60
C ASN A 90 -15.56 -3.86 -31.59
N ASP A 91 -15.53 -4.16 -30.30
CA ASP A 91 -15.58 -3.15 -29.25
C ASP A 91 -14.31 -2.28 -29.29
N ILE A 92 -13.15 -2.88 -29.54
CA ILE A 92 -11.88 -2.15 -29.64
C ILE A 92 -11.86 -1.24 -30.88
N GLU A 93 -12.34 -1.74 -32.03
CA GLU A 93 -12.40 -0.97 -33.29
C GLU A 93 -13.34 0.25 -33.22
N ARG A 94 -14.32 0.20 -32.33
CA ARG A 94 -15.29 1.29 -32.12
C ARG A 94 -14.87 2.31 -31.07
N ILE A 95 -13.68 2.19 -30.48
CA ILE A 95 -13.19 3.20 -29.51
C ILE A 95 -13.10 4.56 -30.23
N PRO A 96 -13.81 5.58 -29.77
CA PRO A 96 -13.75 6.92 -30.36
C PRO A 96 -12.41 7.57 -30.03
N LEU A 97 -11.48 7.61 -30.97
CA LEU A 97 -10.15 8.20 -30.82
C LEU A 97 -10.09 9.58 -31.45
N PRO A 98 -9.98 10.67 -30.68
CA PRO A 98 -9.66 11.99 -31.20
C PRO A 98 -8.27 11.98 -31.85
N LEU A 99 -8.15 12.48 -33.08
CA LEU A 99 -6.91 12.52 -33.83
C LEU A 99 -6.53 13.98 -34.18
N PRO A 100 -5.85 14.68 -33.28
CA PRO A 100 -5.26 15.98 -33.63
C PRO A 100 -4.13 15.81 -34.67
N PRO A 101 -3.60 16.90 -35.24
CA PRO A 101 -2.44 16.83 -36.11
C PRO A 101 -1.28 16.05 -35.51
N ILE A 102 -0.47 15.40 -36.36
CA ILE A 102 0.58 14.45 -35.90
C ILE A 102 1.58 15.08 -34.93
N ASP A 103 1.92 16.35 -35.12
CA ASP A 103 2.87 17.05 -34.28
C ASP A 103 2.26 17.39 -32.90
N GLU A 104 0.96 17.65 -32.86
CA GLU A 104 0.24 17.81 -31.60
C GLU A 104 0.14 16.47 -30.83
N GLN A 105 -0.12 15.35 -31.53
CA GLN A 105 -0.06 14.01 -30.92
C GLN A 105 1.30 13.74 -30.29
N LYS A 106 2.40 14.06 -31.02
CA LYS A 106 3.78 13.92 -30.50
C LYS A 106 3.97 14.77 -29.24
N LYS A 107 3.56 16.04 -29.28
CA LYS A 107 3.74 16.95 -28.16
C LYS A 107 2.95 16.53 -26.92
N ILE A 108 1.67 16.12 -27.09
CA ILE A 108 0.83 15.59 -26.01
C ILE A 108 1.49 14.34 -25.39
N SER A 109 1.92 13.39 -26.24
CA SER A 109 2.57 12.17 -25.73
C SER A 109 3.88 12.45 -25.00
N GLN A 110 4.69 13.41 -25.45
CA GLN A 110 5.91 13.85 -24.77
C GLN A 110 5.62 14.44 -23.38
N ILE A 111 4.60 15.31 -23.29
CA ILE A 111 4.16 15.88 -22.02
C ILE A 111 3.75 14.77 -21.05
N LEU A 112 2.84 13.89 -21.46
CA LEU A 112 2.30 12.84 -20.59
C LEU A 112 3.38 11.81 -20.22
N SER A 113 4.27 11.44 -21.14
CA SER A 113 5.40 10.54 -20.85
C SER A 113 6.42 11.16 -19.89
N THR A 114 6.54 12.48 -19.85
CA THR A 114 7.38 13.15 -18.84
C THR A 114 6.81 12.97 -17.43
N TRP A 115 5.48 13.05 -17.28
CA TRP A 115 4.81 12.75 -16.04
C TRP A 115 4.96 11.27 -15.64
N ASP A 116 4.84 10.34 -16.61
CA ASP A 116 5.05 8.91 -16.33
C ASP A 116 6.45 8.65 -15.77
N ARG A 117 7.48 9.22 -16.41
CA ARG A 117 8.85 9.09 -15.92
C ARG A 117 9.04 9.70 -14.52
N ALA A 118 8.38 10.82 -14.23
CA ALA A 118 8.42 11.42 -12.89
C ALA A 118 7.77 10.51 -11.84
N ILE A 119 6.58 9.96 -12.13
CA ILE A 119 5.85 9.03 -11.28
C ILE A 119 6.71 7.77 -11.03
N GLU A 120 7.26 7.17 -12.07
CA GLU A 120 8.10 5.98 -11.96
C GLU A 120 9.37 6.23 -11.12
N ARG A 121 10.04 7.37 -11.32
CA ARG A 121 11.21 7.75 -10.53
C ARG A 121 10.87 7.88 -9.03
N VAL A 122 9.74 8.50 -8.70
CA VAL A 122 9.31 8.64 -7.30
C VAL A 122 8.95 7.28 -6.71
N GLN A 123 8.30 6.39 -7.46
CA GLN A 123 8.01 5.02 -7.02
C GLN A 123 9.29 4.24 -6.71
N ARG A 124 10.26 4.26 -7.62
CA ARG A 124 11.58 3.63 -7.41
C ARG A 124 12.33 4.23 -6.20
N LEU A 125 12.19 5.53 -5.96
CA LEU A 125 12.78 6.19 -4.80
C LEU A 125 12.12 5.71 -3.49
N ILE A 126 10.80 5.58 -3.47
CA ILE A 126 10.05 5.04 -2.31
C ILE A 126 10.52 3.61 -2.01
N GLU A 127 10.63 2.75 -3.02
CA GLU A 127 11.10 1.38 -2.84
C GLU A 127 12.55 1.32 -2.31
N ALA A 128 13.42 2.20 -2.82
CA ALA A 128 14.81 2.29 -2.35
C ALA A 128 14.87 2.77 -0.89
N LYS A 129 14.05 3.77 -0.53
CA LYS A 129 13.95 4.26 0.85
C LYS A 129 13.38 3.21 1.80
N GLN A 130 12.41 2.42 1.34
CA GLN A 130 11.86 1.31 2.16
C GLN A 130 12.93 0.26 2.42
N ARG A 131 13.64 -0.21 1.39
CA ARG A 131 14.76 -1.16 1.57
C ARG A 131 15.87 -0.61 2.48
N GLN A 132 16.18 0.68 2.36
CA GLN A 132 17.14 1.34 3.25
C GLN A 132 16.65 1.30 4.70
N LYS A 133 15.38 1.66 4.94
CA LYS A 133 14.78 1.61 6.29
C LYS A 133 14.81 0.21 6.87
N ASP A 134 14.42 -0.82 6.10
CA ASP A 134 14.41 -2.22 6.56
C ASP A 134 15.81 -2.68 6.99
N SER A 135 16.84 -2.27 6.26
CA SER A 135 18.23 -2.51 6.63
C SER A 135 18.62 -1.82 7.94
N TRP A 136 18.25 -0.54 8.11
CA TRP A 136 18.51 0.20 9.35
C TRP A 136 17.75 -0.36 10.54
N VAL A 137 16.48 -0.75 10.37
CA VAL A 137 15.68 -1.41 11.40
C VAL A 137 16.43 -2.67 11.90
N THR A 138 16.87 -3.54 10.98
CA THR A 138 17.58 -4.77 11.34
C THR A 138 18.88 -4.48 12.10
N GLN A 139 19.64 -3.49 11.70
CA GLN A 139 20.96 -3.20 12.27
C GLN A 139 20.86 -2.45 13.61
N LEU A 140 20.00 -1.44 13.69
CA LEU A 140 19.83 -0.62 14.90
C LEU A 140 19.09 -1.38 16.01
N LEU A 141 18.02 -2.13 15.67
CA LEU A 141 17.24 -2.86 16.68
C LEU A 141 17.92 -4.17 17.15
N SER A 142 18.98 -4.61 16.48
CA SER A 142 19.81 -5.73 16.94
C SER A 142 21.07 -5.29 17.71
N GLY A 143 21.33 -3.98 17.80
CA GLY A 143 22.55 -3.45 18.38
C GLY A 143 23.82 -3.72 17.55
N LYS A 144 23.70 -4.25 16.30
CA LYS A 144 24.86 -4.46 15.41
C LYS A 144 25.54 -3.18 15.02
N ILE A 145 24.77 -2.12 14.87
CA ILE A 145 25.25 -0.75 14.70
C ILE A 145 24.69 0.08 15.84
N ARG A 146 25.56 0.80 16.50
CA ARG A 146 25.22 1.71 17.59
C ARG A 146 25.73 3.12 17.30
N PHE A 147 25.11 4.12 17.90
CA PHE A 147 25.57 5.50 17.79
C PHE A 147 26.83 5.72 18.64
N PRO A 148 27.73 6.61 18.21
CA PRO A 148 28.90 6.95 19.03
C PRO A 148 28.50 7.41 20.44
N GLY A 149 29.22 6.89 21.44
CA GLY A 149 28.99 7.22 22.86
C GLY A 149 28.05 6.25 23.59
N PHE A 150 27.41 5.30 22.90
CA PHE A 150 26.59 4.26 23.53
C PHE A 150 27.37 2.95 23.54
N THR A 151 27.89 2.57 24.70
CA THR A 151 28.72 1.38 24.91
C THR A 151 28.11 0.38 25.87
N ASP A 152 27.14 0.79 26.68
CA ASP A 152 26.51 -0.02 27.72
C ASP A 152 25.78 -1.23 27.10
N GLU A 153 25.80 -2.35 27.77
CA GLU A 153 25.11 -3.54 27.31
C GLU A 153 23.58 -3.33 27.31
N TRP A 154 22.92 -3.86 26.30
CA TRP A 154 21.46 -3.80 26.23
C TRP A 154 20.84 -4.77 27.25
N GLU A 155 19.80 -4.30 27.92
CA GLU A 155 19.11 -5.07 28.94
C GLU A 155 18.01 -5.96 28.36
N GLN A 156 17.86 -7.17 28.92
CA GLN A 156 16.70 -8.01 28.67
C GLN A 156 15.59 -7.69 29.66
N VAL A 157 14.49 -7.13 29.15
CA VAL A 157 13.36 -6.69 29.97
C VAL A 157 12.05 -7.35 29.51
N LYS A 158 11.17 -7.68 30.47
CA LYS A 158 9.83 -8.16 30.14
C LYS A 158 8.92 -6.97 29.75
N LEU A 159 7.98 -7.18 28.82
CA LEU A 159 7.02 -6.13 28.45
C LEU A 159 6.27 -5.57 29.66
N GLY A 160 5.93 -6.41 30.64
CA GLY A 160 5.24 -5.99 31.87
C GLY A 160 6.03 -5.05 32.78
N THR A 161 7.34 -4.84 32.54
CA THR A 161 8.14 -3.85 33.29
C THR A 161 7.87 -2.41 32.87
N PHE A 162 7.33 -2.21 31.65
CA PHE A 162 7.08 -0.89 31.08
C PHE A 162 5.71 -0.74 30.39
N LEU A 163 4.95 -1.85 30.22
CA LEU A 163 3.58 -1.82 29.71
C LEU A 163 2.59 -2.12 30.83
N HIS A 164 1.68 -1.20 31.07
CA HIS A 164 0.66 -1.34 32.10
C HIS A 164 -0.74 -1.40 31.45
N PRO A 165 -1.53 -2.47 31.67
CA PRO A 165 -2.89 -2.56 31.14
C PRO A 165 -3.72 -1.33 31.57
N LYS A 166 -4.44 -0.72 30.64
CA LYS A 166 -5.30 0.41 30.92
C LYS A 166 -6.68 0.19 30.29
N PHE A 167 -7.65 -0.10 31.14
CA PHE A 167 -9.03 -0.36 30.73
C PHE A 167 -9.90 0.86 31.02
N ARG A 168 -10.17 1.69 29.98
CA ARG A 168 -11.05 2.85 30.07
C ARG A 168 -12.43 2.44 29.60
N LYS A 169 -13.15 1.71 30.46
CA LYS A 169 -14.50 1.19 30.19
C LYS A 169 -15.49 2.35 30.11
N VAL A 170 -16.33 2.35 29.07
CA VAL A 170 -17.42 3.32 28.86
C VAL A 170 -18.70 2.57 28.49
N VAL A 171 -19.85 3.18 28.79
CA VAL A 171 -21.14 2.68 28.27
C VAL A 171 -21.12 2.88 26.76
N LYS A 172 -21.66 1.92 26.02
CA LYS A 172 -21.78 2.04 24.56
C LYS A 172 -22.67 3.26 24.25
N PRO A 173 -22.23 4.19 23.37
CA PRO A 173 -23.08 5.31 22.98
C PRO A 173 -24.37 4.85 22.28
N ASP A 174 -25.44 5.59 22.47
CA ASP A 174 -26.73 5.36 21.79
C ASP A 174 -26.71 5.96 20.36
N GLY A 175 -25.84 6.93 20.10
CA GLY A 175 -25.62 7.55 18.78
C GLY A 175 -24.33 7.07 18.10
N ALA A 176 -24.12 7.52 16.88
CA ALA A 176 -22.94 7.19 16.09
C ALA A 176 -21.63 7.47 16.86
N TYR A 177 -20.65 6.58 16.70
CA TYR A 177 -19.36 6.70 17.37
C TYR A 177 -18.20 6.24 16.48
N LEU A 178 -17.01 6.70 16.81
CA LEU A 178 -15.77 6.32 16.13
C LEU A 178 -15.24 5.00 16.71
N ARG A 179 -15.10 3.99 15.86
CA ARG A 179 -14.51 2.70 16.20
C ARG A 179 -13.07 2.63 15.70
N LEU A 180 -12.16 2.13 16.52
CA LEU A 180 -10.78 1.84 16.15
C LEU A 180 -10.63 0.38 15.74
N GLY A 181 -9.92 0.16 14.65
CA GLY A 181 -9.46 -1.14 14.20
C GLY A 181 -7.94 -1.18 14.06
N ILE A 182 -7.37 -2.39 14.02
CA ILE A 182 -5.94 -2.63 13.80
C ILE A 182 -5.77 -3.45 12.53
N ARG A 183 -4.85 -3.03 11.66
CA ARG A 183 -4.45 -3.80 10.49
C ARG A 183 -3.40 -4.84 10.90
N SER A 184 -3.51 -6.06 10.38
CA SER A 184 -2.49 -7.10 10.56
C SER A 184 -1.13 -6.68 10.00
N HIS A 185 -0.08 -7.40 10.38
CA HIS A 185 1.32 -7.18 9.96
C HIS A 185 1.88 -5.80 10.38
N GLY A 186 1.51 -5.31 11.56
CA GLY A 186 2.03 -4.05 12.10
C GLY A 186 1.69 -2.80 11.28
N LYS A 187 0.65 -2.86 10.43
CA LYS A 187 0.27 -1.77 9.52
C LYS A 187 -0.52 -0.63 10.20
N GLY A 188 -0.50 -0.57 11.53
CA GLY A 188 -1.09 0.50 12.31
C GLY A 188 -2.60 0.39 12.50
N THR A 189 -3.20 1.46 12.99
CA THR A 189 -4.62 1.58 13.26
C THR A 189 -5.39 2.18 12.07
N PHE A 190 -6.70 2.06 12.12
CA PHE A 190 -7.64 2.78 11.25
C PHE A 190 -8.93 3.05 12.04
N THR A 191 -9.64 4.08 11.65
CA THR A 191 -10.93 4.43 12.25
C THR A 191 -12.07 4.19 11.27
N SER A 192 -13.25 3.91 11.79
CA SER A 192 -14.50 3.83 11.04
C SER A 192 -15.65 4.30 11.91
N VAL A 193 -16.64 4.95 11.31
CA VAL A 193 -17.86 5.33 12.02
C VAL A 193 -18.77 4.11 12.14
N VAL A 194 -19.35 3.92 13.31
CA VAL A 194 -20.48 3.01 13.55
C VAL A 194 -21.73 3.90 13.60
N ASP A 195 -22.47 3.92 12.50
CA ASP A 195 -23.65 4.79 12.35
C ASP A 195 -24.84 4.27 13.16
N ASP A 196 -24.98 2.94 13.25
CA ASP A 196 -26.03 2.27 13.99
C ASP A 196 -25.43 1.41 15.12
N PRO A 197 -25.39 1.93 16.36
CA PRO A 197 -24.89 1.20 17.52
C PRO A 197 -25.70 -0.03 17.90
N GLU A 198 -26.96 -0.14 17.51
CA GLU A 198 -27.83 -1.29 17.85
C GLU A 198 -27.33 -2.58 17.20
N THR A 199 -26.61 -2.47 16.09
CA THR A 199 -25.94 -3.60 15.43
C THR A 199 -24.84 -4.24 16.28
N ILE A 200 -24.41 -3.57 17.35
CA ILE A 200 -23.35 -4.03 18.25
C ILE A 200 -23.99 -4.51 19.56
N ALA A 201 -23.96 -5.81 19.81
CA ALA A 201 -24.57 -6.43 20.98
C ALA A 201 -23.89 -6.09 22.33
N LEU A 202 -22.71 -5.46 22.31
CA LEU A 202 -21.98 -5.10 23.53
C LEU A 202 -22.65 -3.90 24.23
N THR A 203 -22.81 -3.99 25.56
CA THR A 203 -23.30 -2.88 26.38
C THR A 203 -22.22 -1.89 26.80
N HIS A 204 -20.95 -2.33 26.77
CA HIS A 204 -19.80 -1.53 27.14
C HIS A 204 -18.69 -1.69 26.11
N LEU A 205 -17.96 -0.61 25.91
CA LEU A 205 -16.78 -0.53 25.07
C LEU A 205 -15.60 0.03 25.89
N PHE A 206 -14.44 0.13 25.26
CA PHE A 206 -13.23 0.65 25.88
C PHE A 206 -12.67 1.78 25.02
N GLN A 207 -12.28 2.86 25.66
CA GLN A 207 -11.73 4.02 24.98
C GLN A 207 -10.22 3.86 24.81
N ALA A 208 -9.75 3.93 23.57
CA ALA A 208 -8.33 4.04 23.25
C ALA A 208 -7.87 5.51 23.34
N ARG A 209 -6.62 5.72 23.70
CA ARG A 209 -5.99 7.04 23.73
C ARG A 209 -4.73 7.06 22.90
N LYS A 210 -4.40 8.22 22.36
CA LYS A 210 -3.13 8.43 21.66
C LYS A 210 -1.98 7.90 22.51
N ASP A 211 -0.99 7.30 21.84
CA ASP A 211 0.20 6.67 22.41
C ASP A 211 -0.04 5.41 23.25
N ASP A 212 -1.31 4.93 23.40
CA ASP A 212 -1.55 3.58 23.91
C ASP A 212 -1.00 2.52 22.92
N LEU A 213 -0.39 1.47 23.45
CA LEU A 213 -0.23 0.23 22.70
C LEU A 213 -1.57 -0.50 22.69
N ILE A 214 -2.02 -0.94 21.52
CA ILE A 214 -3.26 -1.70 21.35
C ILE A 214 -3.01 -2.99 20.57
N VAL A 215 -3.61 -4.09 21.00
CA VAL A 215 -3.47 -5.41 20.41
C VAL A 215 -4.83 -6.02 20.13
N ASN A 216 -5.05 -6.58 18.95
CA ASN A 216 -6.22 -7.43 18.69
C ASN A 216 -5.87 -8.86 19.09
N ILE A 217 -6.41 -9.35 20.21
CA ILE A 217 -6.05 -10.67 20.74
C ILE A 217 -6.42 -11.84 19.80
N THR A 218 -7.37 -11.67 18.90
CA THR A 218 -7.79 -12.70 17.94
C THR A 218 -6.84 -12.81 16.75
N PHE A 219 -6.15 -11.72 16.41
CA PHE A 219 -5.24 -11.63 15.27
C PHE A 219 -3.82 -11.17 15.65
N ALA A 220 -3.46 -11.28 16.94
CA ALA A 220 -2.13 -10.94 17.41
C ALA A 220 -1.05 -11.76 16.68
N TRP A 221 -1.31 -13.03 16.42
CA TRP A 221 -0.44 -13.94 15.66
C TRP A 221 -0.22 -13.48 14.20
N GLU A 222 -1.12 -12.68 13.62
CA GLU A 222 -0.92 -12.00 12.34
C GLU A 222 -0.25 -10.63 12.49
N GLY A 223 0.23 -10.29 13.68
CA GLY A 223 0.81 -8.97 13.95
C GLY A 223 -0.23 -7.84 13.98
N ALA A 224 -1.47 -8.11 14.45
CA ALA A 224 -2.47 -7.06 14.70
C ALA A 224 -2.18 -6.33 16.01
N ILE A 225 -1.10 -5.57 16.02
CA ILE A 225 -0.59 -4.73 17.12
C ILE A 225 -0.23 -3.34 16.56
N ALA A 226 -0.47 -2.29 17.33
CA ALA A 226 -0.19 -0.92 16.90
C ALA A 226 -0.03 0.03 18.09
N ILE A 227 0.60 1.19 17.86
CA ILE A 227 0.48 2.38 18.71
C ILE A 227 -0.69 3.21 18.18
N VAL A 228 -1.56 3.66 19.05
CA VAL A 228 -2.71 4.51 18.68
C VAL A 228 -2.22 5.89 18.27
N GLY A 229 -2.51 6.24 17.02
CA GLY A 229 -2.20 7.57 16.48
C GLY A 229 -3.22 8.65 16.90
N PRO A 230 -2.97 9.92 16.52
CA PRO A 230 -3.89 11.04 16.83
C PRO A 230 -5.33 10.80 16.34
N ASP A 231 -5.49 10.18 15.15
CA ASP A 231 -6.82 9.92 14.56
C ASP A 231 -7.63 8.87 15.36
N GLY A 232 -6.96 8.08 16.20
CA GLY A 232 -7.57 7.07 17.06
C GLY A 232 -7.83 7.52 18.49
N ASP A 233 -7.43 8.76 18.86
CA ASP A 233 -7.64 9.26 20.22
C ASP A 233 -9.13 9.37 20.55
N GLY A 234 -9.52 8.74 21.64
CA GLY A 234 -10.92 8.71 22.06
C GLY A 234 -11.80 7.70 21.34
N ALA A 235 -11.32 7.03 20.29
CA ALA A 235 -12.09 6.01 19.58
C ALA A 235 -12.35 4.76 20.45
N LEU A 236 -13.44 4.05 20.14
CA LEU A 236 -13.92 2.94 20.96
C LEU A 236 -13.55 1.59 20.36
N VAL A 237 -13.28 0.63 21.25
CA VAL A 237 -12.94 -0.75 20.90
C VAL A 237 -13.68 -1.74 21.80
N SER A 238 -13.76 -3.00 21.38
CA SER A 238 -14.31 -4.07 22.22
C SER A 238 -13.25 -4.60 23.20
N HIS A 239 -13.66 -5.47 24.12
CA HIS A 239 -12.78 -6.18 25.07
C HIS A 239 -11.70 -7.04 24.40
N ARG A 240 -11.80 -7.29 23.07
CA ARG A 240 -10.79 -8.01 22.29
C ARG A 240 -9.58 -7.16 21.89
N PHE A 241 -9.61 -5.87 22.26
CA PHE A 241 -8.54 -4.91 21.97
C PHE A 241 -8.01 -4.33 23.29
N PRO A 242 -7.27 -5.10 24.10
CA PRO A 242 -6.62 -4.56 25.29
C PRO A 242 -5.68 -3.43 24.90
N THR A 243 -5.68 -2.38 25.73
CA THR A 243 -4.77 -1.24 25.64
C THR A 243 -3.79 -1.24 26.81
N TYR A 244 -2.58 -0.76 26.53
CA TYR A 244 -1.50 -0.65 27.49
C TYR A 244 -0.89 0.74 27.39
N VAL A 245 -0.56 1.34 28.54
CA VAL A 245 0.19 2.59 28.60
C VAL A 245 1.66 2.30 28.88
N PHE A 246 2.54 3.12 28.31
CA PHE A 246 3.97 2.98 28.50
C PHE A 246 4.45 3.69 29.77
N ASP A 247 5.37 3.07 30.49
CA ASP A 247 6.28 3.77 31.37
C ASP A 247 7.40 4.39 30.50
N ILE A 248 7.22 5.66 30.18
CA ILE A 248 8.11 6.39 29.26
C ILE A 248 9.53 6.60 29.82
N SER A 249 9.74 6.37 31.11
CA SER A 249 11.08 6.38 31.69
C SER A 249 11.90 5.13 31.33
N LYS A 250 11.25 4.09 30.84
CA LYS A 250 11.88 2.81 30.49
C LYS A 250 11.75 2.47 29.00
N MET A 251 10.63 2.85 28.37
CA MET A 251 10.35 2.51 26.98
C MET A 251 9.62 3.63 26.27
N LEU A 252 10.18 4.11 25.16
CA LEU A 252 9.54 5.11 24.32
C LEU A 252 8.59 4.44 23.31
N PRO A 253 7.33 4.90 23.19
CA PRO A 253 6.40 4.42 22.16
C PRO A 253 7.00 4.49 20.74
N ASP A 254 7.70 5.59 20.44
CA ASP A 254 8.35 5.81 19.13
C ASP A 254 9.49 4.83 18.83
N TYR A 255 10.18 4.29 19.84
CA TYR A 255 11.12 3.19 19.68
C TYR A 255 10.38 1.86 19.54
N PHE A 256 9.41 1.61 20.43
CA PHE A 256 8.68 0.35 20.49
C PHE A 256 7.88 0.08 19.21
N LYS A 257 7.36 1.11 18.53
CA LYS A 257 6.65 0.96 17.25
C LYS A 257 7.49 0.26 16.16
N HIS A 258 8.82 0.40 16.21
CA HIS A 258 9.72 -0.29 15.28
C HIS A 258 10.07 -1.69 15.77
N LEU A 259 10.21 -1.86 17.09
CA LEU A 259 10.52 -3.16 17.71
C LEU A 259 9.38 -4.17 17.53
N MET A 260 8.11 -3.73 17.74
CA MET A 260 6.92 -4.59 17.69
C MET A 260 6.60 -5.13 16.29
N VAL A 261 7.22 -4.62 15.23
CA VAL A 261 7.02 -5.08 13.84
C VAL A 261 8.17 -5.94 13.32
N THR A 262 9.12 -6.31 14.19
CA THR A 262 10.20 -7.23 13.82
C THR A 262 9.71 -8.67 13.74
N ASP A 263 10.31 -9.48 12.87
CA ASP A 263 9.98 -10.91 12.73
C ASP A 263 10.09 -11.66 14.06
N ARG A 264 11.09 -11.30 14.89
CA ARG A 264 11.25 -11.87 16.21
C ARG A 264 10.05 -11.58 17.12
N PHE A 265 9.58 -10.35 17.12
CA PHE A 265 8.43 -9.97 17.94
C PHE A 265 7.14 -10.65 17.46
N PHE A 266 6.95 -10.75 16.14
CA PHE A 266 5.82 -11.48 15.57
C PHE A 266 5.86 -12.97 15.91
N TYR A 267 7.03 -13.57 15.92
CA TYR A 267 7.21 -14.95 16.37
C TYR A 267 6.79 -15.14 17.84
N GLU A 268 7.16 -14.22 18.73
CA GLU A 268 6.71 -14.23 20.13
C GLU A 268 5.18 -14.11 20.25
N LEU A 269 4.54 -13.25 19.44
CA LEU A 269 3.08 -13.13 19.40
C LEU A 269 2.42 -14.42 18.89
N ASP A 270 3.02 -15.10 17.95
CA ASP A 270 2.55 -16.40 17.44
C ASP A 270 2.58 -17.48 18.53
N LEU A 271 3.68 -17.58 19.26
CA LEU A 271 3.86 -18.55 20.36
C LEU A 271 2.82 -18.40 21.48
N ILE A 272 2.46 -17.18 21.84
CA ILE A 272 1.48 -16.91 22.91
C ILE A 272 0.03 -16.85 22.41
N SER A 273 -0.19 -17.18 21.14
CA SER A 273 -1.52 -17.23 20.52
C SER A 273 -1.88 -18.68 20.16
N PRO A 274 -2.13 -19.57 21.13
CA PRO A 274 -2.42 -20.96 20.87
C PRO A 274 -3.78 -21.11 20.15
N GLY A 275 -3.94 -22.22 19.42
CA GLY A 275 -5.17 -22.59 18.73
C GLY A 275 -4.89 -23.28 17.38
N GLY A 276 -5.92 -23.94 16.84
CA GLY A 276 -5.76 -24.78 15.64
C GLY A 276 -5.64 -23.98 14.35
N ALA A 277 -6.70 -23.34 13.90
CA ALA A 277 -6.70 -22.64 12.61
C ALA A 277 -7.39 -21.28 12.70
N GLY A 278 -6.80 -20.29 12.08
CA GLY A 278 -7.39 -18.98 11.80
C GLY A 278 -7.99 -18.30 13.03
N ARG A 279 -9.29 -18.01 12.99
CA ARG A 279 -10.00 -17.24 14.02
C ARG A 279 -10.12 -17.90 15.39
N ASN A 280 -9.72 -19.17 15.53
CA ASN A 280 -9.75 -19.90 16.80
C ASN A 280 -8.46 -19.68 17.62
N ARG A 281 -7.51 -18.89 17.14
CA ARG A 281 -6.31 -18.53 17.87
C ARG A 281 -6.56 -17.25 18.66
N VAL A 282 -6.25 -17.29 19.96
CA VAL A 282 -6.44 -16.13 20.84
C VAL A 282 -5.20 -15.92 21.69
N MET A 283 -4.61 -14.74 21.64
CA MET A 283 -3.47 -14.34 22.42
C MET A 283 -3.78 -14.36 23.93
N ASN A 284 -2.90 -14.98 24.70
CA ASN A 284 -2.95 -14.92 26.17
C ASN A 284 -2.40 -13.57 26.64
N LYS A 285 -3.24 -12.76 27.27
CA LYS A 285 -2.87 -11.42 27.77
C LYS A 285 -1.81 -11.45 28.86
N GLY A 286 -1.80 -12.50 29.71
CA GLY A 286 -0.79 -12.66 30.77
C GLY A 286 0.56 -13.05 30.22
N ASP A 287 0.60 -13.87 29.17
CA ASP A 287 1.84 -14.27 28.52
C ASP A 287 2.42 -13.16 27.66
N PHE A 288 1.57 -12.28 27.09
CA PHE A 288 2.01 -11.09 26.38
C PHE A 288 2.95 -10.22 27.24
N LEU A 289 2.62 -9.97 28.49
CA LEU A 289 3.44 -9.17 29.39
C LEU A 289 4.73 -9.90 29.85
N LYS A 290 4.85 -11.19 29.60
CA LYS A 290 6.05 -12.00 29.89
C LYS A 290 7.05 -12.04 28.73
N ILE A 291 6.64 -11.63 27.52
CA ILE A 291 7.56 -11.52 26.38
C ILE A 291 8.77 -10.69 26.80
N THR A 292 9.96 -11.20 26.47
CA THR A 292 11.22 -10.54 26.80
C THR A 292 11.82 -9.92 25.54
N VAL A 293 12.19 -8.66 25.65
CA VAL A 293 12.88 -7.90 24.60
C VAL A 293 14.22 -7.40 25.08
N THR A 294 15.18 -7.28 24.19
CA THR A 294 16.50 -6.73 24.49
C THR A 294 16.53 -5.28 23.97
N VAL A 295 16.80 -4.32 24.84
CA VAL A 295 16.65 -2.91 24.54
C VAL A 295 17.78 -2.07 25.14
N PRO A 296 18.17 -0.95 24.50
CA PRO A 296 19.11 0.02 25.03
C PRO A 296 18.49 0.90 26.13
N ASP A 297 19.33 1.75 26.72
CA ASP A 297 18.88 2.84 27.56
C ASP A 297 17.97 3.82 26.80
N ILE A 298 17.29 4.71 27.54
CA ILE A 298 16.28 5.61 26.99
C ILE A 298 16.86 6.63 26.02
N GLU A 299 18.11 7.05 26.19
CA GLU A 299 18.75 8.05 25.33
C GLU A 299 19.12 7.42 23.96
N GLU A 300 19.58 6.17 23.96
CA GLU A 300 19.82 5.45 22.70
C GLU A 300 18.49 5.10 22.01
N GLN A 301 17.43 4.73 22.76
CA GLN A 301 16.09 4.55 22.19
C GLN A 301 15.63 5.82 21.46
N LYS A 302 15.83 7.02 22.03
CA LYS A 302 15.52 8.31 21.37
C LYS A 302 16.27 8.48 20.05
N LYS A 303 17.55 8.16 20.03
CA LYS A 303 18.38 8.27 18.81
C LYS A 303 17.88 7.33 17.71
N ILE A 304 17.64 6.07 18.07
CA ILE A 304 17.12 5.06 17.12
C ILE A 304 15.74 5.48 16.61
N ALA A 305 14.82 5.83 17.51
CA ALA A 305 13.48 6.28 17.16
C ALA A 305 13.49 7.51 16.25
N GLY A 306 14.38 8.48 16.53
CA GLY A 306 14.54 9.68 15.70
C GLY A 306 14.97 9.37 14.27
N VAL A 307 15.95 8.47 14.09
CA VAL A 307 16.42 8.09 12.75
C VAL A 307 15.36 7.31 12.00
N LEU A 308 14.77 6.28 12.62
CA LEU A 308 13.76 5.44 11.97
C LEU A 308 12.46 6.21 11.71
N GLY A 309 12.05 7.08 12.64
CA GLY A 309 10.91 7.97 12.49
C GLY A 309 11.10 8.98 11.36
N GLY A 310 12.29 9.59 11.24
CA GLY A 310 12.62 10.48 10.12
C GLY A 310 12.57 9.76 8.76
N MET A 311 12.94 8.48 8.70
CA MET A 311 12.78 7.66 7.49
C MET A 311 11.30 7.42 7.16
N ASP A 312 10.46 7.13 8.16
CA ASP A 312 9.02 6.98 7.98
C ASP A 312 8.37 8.24 7.44
N GLU A 313 8.73 9.40 7.98
CA GLU A 313 8.24 10.69 7.51
C GLU A 313 8.66 10.96 6.06
N GLN A 314 9.91 10.69 5.69
CA GLN A 314 10.37 10.82 4.29
C GLN A 314 9.56 9.95 3.34
N ILE A 315 9.33 8.66 3.69
CA ILE A 315 8.53 7.73 2.89
C ILE A 315 7.08 8.21 2.78
N ALA A 316 6.49 8.68 3.87
CA ALA A 316 5.13 9.23 3.89
C ALA A 316 4.99 10.47 2.98
N LEU A 317 5.96 11.40 3.03
CA LEU A 317 6.01 12.59 2.16
C LEU A 317 6.16 12.21 0.68
N LEU A 318 7.01 11.24 0.37
CA LEU A 318 7.18 10.74 -1.01
C LEU A 318 5.88 10.09 -1.53
N ASN A 319 5.19 9.31 -0.72
CA ASN A 319 3.88 8.73 -1.08
C ASN A 319 2.84 9.82 -1.35
N LYS A 320 2.76 10.84 -0.49
CA LYS A 320 1.87 12.00 -0.69
C LYS A 320 2.22 12.76 -1.98
N TYR A 321 3.51 12.91 -2.27
CA TYR A 321 3.97 13.54 -3.51
C TYR A 321 3.61 12.70 -4.75
N LEU A 322 3.79 11.39 -4.68
CA LEU A 322 3.41 10.45 -5.74
C LEU A 322 1.92 10.57 -6.10
N GLU A 323 1.04 10.60 -5.09
CA GLU A 323 -0.40 10.75 -5.33
C GLU A 323 -0.74 12.10 -5.96
N LYS A 324 -0.07 13.18 -5.57
CA LYS A 324 -0.24 14.49 -6.23
C LYS A 324 0.16 14.43 -7.70
N LEU A 325 1.30 13.80 -8.05
CA LEU A 325 1.72 13.64 -9.43
C LEU A 325 0.71 12.85 -10.26
N LYS A 326 0.16 11.75 -9.72
CA LYS A 326 -0.88 10.95 -10.37
C LYS A 326 -2.15 11.77 -10.64
N VAL A 327 -2.62 12.53 -9.65
CA VAL A 327 -3.80 13.41 -9.78
C VAL A 327 -3.57 14.49 -10.84
N GLN A 328 -2.40 15.14 -10.83
CA GLN A 328 -2.05 16.16 -11.81
C GLN A 328 -1.96 15.59 -13.23
N LYS A 329 -1.30 14.41 -13.40
CA LYS A 329 -1.26 13.71 -14.69
C LYS A 329 -2.68 13.41 -15.17
N LYS A 330 -3.55 12.87 -14.30
CA LYS A 330 -4.95 12.57 -14.66
C LYS A 330 -5.70 13.81 -15.16
N GLY A 331 -5.54 14.95 -14.49
CA GLY A 331 -6.13 16.21 -14.91
C GLY A 331 -5.61 16.70 -16.27
N LEU A 332 -4.29 16.59 -16.50
CA LEU A 332 -3.69 16.90 -17.81
C LEU A 332 -4.21 15.99 -18.92
N MET A 333 -4.25 14.68 -18.68
CA MET A 333 -4.79 13.71 -19.64
C MET A 333 -6.21 14.07 -20.05
N GLN A 334 -7.07 14.40 -19.09
CA GLN A 334 -8.44 14.78 -19.38
C GLN A 334 -8.51 15.98 -20.32
N LYS A 335 -7.71 17.01 -20.10
CA LYS A 335 -7.73 18.23 -20.91
C LYS A 335 -7.06 18.08 -22.28
N LEU A 336 -5.91 17.41 -22.32
CA LEU A 336 -5.13 17.29 -23.56
C LEU A 336 -5.70 16.23 -24.52
N LEU A 337 -6.17 15.09 -23.99
CA LEU A 337 -6.69 14.00 -24.83
C LEU A 337 -8.12 14.22 -25.31
N THR A 338 -8.87 15.17 -24.70
CA THR A 338 -10.20 15.59 -25.18
C THR A 338 -10.13 16.78 -26.12
N GLY A 339 -8.97 17.46 -26.21
CA GLY A 339 -8.83 18.70 -26.98
C GLY A 339 -9.40 19.95 -26.27
N GLU A 340 -9.80 19.84 -24.99
CA GLU A 340 -10.19 21.01 -24.18
C GLU A 340 -9.07 22.04 -24.10
N ILE A 341 -7.83 21.57 -24.03
CA ILE A 341 -6.63 22.40 -24.15
C ILE A 341 -5.80 21.88 -25.33
N ARG A 342 -5.48 22.81 -26.24
CA ARG A 342 -4.58 22.52 -27.37
C ARG A 342 -3.15 22.87 -27.00
N VAL A 343 -2.19 22.07 -27.48
CA VAL A 343 -0.77 22.36 -27.29
C VAL A 343 -0.24 23.20 -28.46
N LYS A 344 0.65 24.15 -28.16
CA LYS A 344 1.38 24.87 -29.20
C LYS A 344 2.42 23.94 -29.80
N VAL A 345 2.44 23.87 -31.12
CA VAL A 345 3.43 23.15 -31.90
C VAL A 345 4.22 24.22 -32.64
N ASP A 346 5.53 24.25 -32.45
CA ASP A 346 6.44 25.18 -33.15
C ASP A 346 6.66 24.71 -34.59
#